data_0e44457244332147f022b24503f54df4
#
_entry.id   0e44457244332147f022b24503f54df4
#
_cell.length_a   1.000
_cell.length_b   1.000
_cell.length_c   1.000
_cell.angle_alpha   90.00
_cell.angle_beta   90.00
_cell.angle_gamma   90.00
#
_symmetry.space_group_name_H-M   'P 1'
#
loop_
_entity.id
_entity.type
_entity.pdbx_description
1 polymer ?
#
loop_
_entity_poly.entity_id
_entity_poly.type
_entity_poly.pdbx_seq_one_letter_code
_entity_poly.pdbx_strand_id
1 'polypeptide(L)'
;KTSTKEMLRAILAGQGKTHAAEASYNNHWGVPLTLARMPADARFAVIEIGMNHPGEIAPLARMARLDVALITTVAPAHLEAFDSIEGIAHEKAWIFDGLVPGGTAIFNADVATTPILHAKAAAAGRALSFGTTAGADWQLLETRLTDDTTVVRAAHAGQAILFKVASPGRHFALNALAALAAAEALGADPTISACDLGLWQPPQGRGQRERITLDLVEETFFDLIDDAFNANPASMAAALDVLIAAKPTDGIGRVGGGRRIAILGDMLELGPTEAALHAAIAAHPGLSAVHVIHCVGPRMKALYDALPRAQRGGWVPAATDLVPRLRHLIDAGDILLVKGSKGAKVSLIVDALRKMGQGTQPIEGSP
;
A
#
# COMPACT_ATOMS: atom_id res chain seq x y z
N LYS A 1 4.57 4.27 1.15
CA LYS A 1 5.41 4.76 2.27
C LYS A 1 5.22 3.92 3.53
N THR A 2 4.04 3.93 4.15
CA THR A 2 3.81 3.25 5.44
C THR A 2 4.10 1.75 5.37
N SER A 3 3.61 1.05 4.34
CA SER A 3 3.92 -0.38 4.17
C SER A 3 5.41 -0.64 4.04
N THR A 4 6.15 0.20 3.30
CA THR A 4 7.62 0.09 3.17
C THR A 4 8.33 0.40 4.50
N LYS A 5 7.85 1.41 5.27
CA LYS A 5 8.35 1.69 6.63
C LYS A 5 8.17 0.48 7.53
N GLU A 6 7.00 -0.16 7.51
CA GLU A 6 6.73 -1.35 8.33
C GLU A 6 7.53 -2.58 7.86
N MET A 7 7.75 -2.75 6.54
CA MET A 7 8.67 -3.77 6.02
C MET A 7 10.09 -3.55 6.55
N LEU A 8 10.61 -2.33 6.44
CA LEU A 8 11.93 -1.97 6.97
C LEU A 8 12.02 -2.19 8.48
N ARG A 9 10.99 -1.79 9.23
CA ARG A 9 10.94 -2.03 10.68
C ARG A 9 11.02 -3.52 11.00
N ALA A 10 10.29 -4.36 10.29
CA ALA A 10 10.28 -5.81 10.50
C ALA A 10 11.67 -6.43 10.22
N ILE A 11 12.23 -6.18 9.03
CA ILE A 11 13.50 -6.80 8.61
C ILE A 11 14.72 -6.28 9.37
N LEU A 12 14.69 -5.03 9.85
CA LEU A 12 15.78 -4.47 10.65
C LEU A 12 15.68 -4.87 12.13
N ALA A 13 14.46 -5.08 12.65
CA ALA A 13 14.25 -5.48 14.04
C ALA A 13 14.87 -6.86 14.37
N GLY A 14 14.91 -7.78 13.40
CA GLY A 14 15.58 -9.06 13.53
C GLY A 14 17.13 -8.94 13.59
N GLN A 15 17.70 -7.79 13.23
CA GLN A 15 19.13 -7.57 13.10
C GLN A 15 19.69 -6.50 14.02
N GLY A 16 18.84 -5.82 14.78
CA GLY A 16 19.24 -4.83 15.76
C GLY A 16 18.08 -4.01 16.30
N LYS A 17 18.31 -3.31 17.41
CA LYS A 17 17.29 -2.45 18.01
C LYS A 17 16.84 -1.39 17.01
N THR A 18 15.60 -1.47 16.58
CA THR A 18 15.02 -0.65 15.52
C THR A 18 13.95 0.26 16.08
N HIS A 19 14.04 1.55 15.77
CA HIS A 19 13.06 2.58 16.09
C HIS A 19 12.30 3.00 14.85
N ALA A 20 10.98 3.11 14.95
CA ALA A 20 10.10 3.66 13.92
C ALA A 20 8.85 4.25 14.57
N ALA A 21 8.18 5.17 13.89
CA ALA A 21 6.88 5.67 14.33
C ALA A 21 5.83 4.55 14.34
N GLU A 22 4.99 4.50 15.37
CA GLU A 22 3.91 3.52 15.55
C GLU A 22 2.79 3.67 14.50
N ALA A 23 2.64 4.87 13.93
CA ALA A 23 1.66 5.19 12.91
C ALA A 23 2.32 6.02 11.78
N SER A 24 1.51 6.53 10.84
CA SER A 24 2.00 7.42 9.75
C SER A 24 2.29 8.83 10.27
N TYR A 25 3.17 8.97 11.27
CA TYR A 25 3.64 10.26 11.81
C TYR A 25 4.73 10.82 10.91
N ASN A 26 4.35 11.34 9.74
CA ASN A 26 5.24 11.68 8.63
C ASN A 26 5.26 13.16 8.24
N ASN A 27 4.63 14.04 9.04
CA ASN A 27 4.55 15.48 8.83
C ASN A 27 5.47 16.25 9.77
N HIS A 28 5.38 17.60 9.75
CA HIS A 28 6.17 18.53 10.56
C HIS A 28 6.03 18.38 12.09
N TRP A 29 4.98 17.66 12.57
CA TRP A 29 4.85 17.26 13.98
C TRP A 29 5.35 15.83 14.21
N GLY A 30 5.00 14.93 13.30
CA GLY A 30 5.25 13.50 13.47
C GLY A 30 6.72 13.12 13.35
N VAL A 31 7.46 13.72 12.42
CA VAL A 31 8.90 13.43 12.23
C VAL A 31 9.71 13.88 13.43
N PRO A 32 9.61 15.15 13.92
CA PRO A 32 10.31 15.56 15.13
C PRO A 32 9.96 14.74 16.37
N LEU A 33 8.68 14.38 16.53
CA LEU A 33 8.24 13.52 17.64
C LEU A 33 8.88 12.13 17.58
N THR A 34 8.95 11.53 16.38
CA THR A 34 9.60 10.24 16.17
C THR A 34 11.08 10.31 16.53
N LEU A 35 11.78 11.35 16.08
CA LEU A 35 13.19 11.56 16.42
C LEU A 35 13.41 11.81 17.93
N ALA A 36 12.55 12.60 18.57
CA ALA A 36 12.64 12.87 20.00
C ALA A 36 12.41 11.64 20.88
N ARG A 37 11.64 10.66 20.39
CA ARG A 37 11.37 9.38 21.08
C ARG A 37 12.39 8.29 20.76
N MET A 38 13.35 8.56 19.88
CA MET A 38 14.33 7.56 19.47
C MET A 38 15.26 7.21 20.65
N PRO A 39 15.36 5.92 21.04
CA PRO A 39 16.29 5.49 22.06
C PRO A 39 17.75 5.74 21.64
N ALA A 40 18.61 6.17 22.56
CA ALA A 40 20.01 6.45 22.28
C ALA A 40 20.82 5.22 21.79
N ASP A 41 20.36 4.01 22.13
CA ASP A 41 20.94 2.75 21.75
C ASP A 41 20.23 2.09 20.54
N ALA A 42 19.37 2.82 19.81
CA ALA A 42 18.81 2.36 18.57
C ALA A 42 19.93 2.16 17.53
N ARG A 43 20.01 0.97 16.95
CA ARG A 43 20.93 0.67 15.85
C ARG A 43 20.38 1.15 14.53
N PHE A 44 19.06 1.04 14.35
CA PHE A 44 18.36 1.47 13.16
C PHE A 44 17.21 2.42 13.51
N ALA A 45 16.97 3.40 12.65
CA ALA A 45 15.81 4.27 12.73
C ALA A 45 15.13 4.35 11.36
N VAL A 46 13.82 4.10 11.30
CA VAL A 46 13.03 4.16 10.07
C VAL A 46 12.07 5.33 10.17
N ILE A 47 12.34 6.40 9.44
CA ILE A 47 11.61 7.66 9.48
C ILE A 47 10.77 7.80 8.20
N GLU A 48 9.45 7.78 8.33
CA GLU A 48 8.55 8.09 7.22
C GLU A 48 8.41 9.60 7.09
N ILE A 49 8.71 10.14 5.90
CA ILE A 49 8.56 11.57 5.58
C ILE A 49 7.48 11.72 4.49
N GLY A 50 6.53 12.59 4.72
CA GLY A 50 5.42 12.92 3.83
C GLY A 50 5.30 14.40 3.60
N MET A 51 4.47 14.77 2.61
CA MET A 51 4.15 16.14 2.27
C MET A 51 2.68 16.26 1.90
N ASN A 52 2.12 17.45 2.08
CA ASN A 52 0.88 17.91 1.49
C ASN A 52 1.14 19.12 0.57
N HIS A 53 2.19 19.92 0.84
CA HIS A 53 2.54 21.15 0.13
C HIS A 53 4.03 21.16 -0.25
N PRO A 54 4.42 21.99 -1.23
CA PRO A 54 5.83 22.25 -1.55
C PRO A 54 6.62 22.78 -0.35
N GLY A 55 7.90 22.37 -0.25
CA GLY A 55 8.84 22.84 0.77
C GLY A 55 8.81 22.09 2.10
N GLU A 56 7.97 21.04 2.25
CA GLU A 56 7.84 20.30 3.50
C GLU A 56 8.89 19.18 3.67
N ILE A 57 9.38 18.58 2.58
CA ILE A 57 10.29 17.42 2.65
C ILE A 57 11.70 17.82 3.12
N ALA A 58 12.31 18.85 2.52
CA ALA A 58 13.70 19.18 2.76
C ALA A 58 14.03 19.48 4.24
N PRO A 59 13.25 20.29 4.98
CA PRO A 59 13.52 20.54 6.40
C PRO A 59 13.47 19.28 7.25
N LEU A 60 12.49 18.38 6.99
CA LEU A 60 12.32 17.14 7.73
C LEU A 60 13.46 16.14 7.44
N ALA A 61 13.87 16.04 6.18
CA ALA A 61 14.96 15.19 5.76
C ALA A 61 16.30 15.62 6.39
N ARG A 62 16.60 16.94 6.37
CA ARG A 62 17.81 17.50 7.01
C ARG A 62 17.82 17.29 8.53
N MET A 63 16.66 17.41 9.17
CA MET A 63 16.51 17.13 10.61
C MET A 63 16.81 15.67 10.93
N ALA A 64 16.37 14.75 10.07
CA ALA A 64 16.54 13.31 10.26
C ALA A 64 17.98 12.82 10.01
N ARG A 65 18.82 13.53 9.21
CA ARG A 65 20.22 13.18 8.90
C ARG A 65 20.36 11.73 8.43
N LEU A 66 19.89 11.48 7.21
CA LEU A 66 19.65 10.15 6.68
C LEU A 66 20.96 9.48 6.21
N ASP A 67 21.20 8.23 6.61
CA ASP A 67 22.20 7.35 6.00
C ASP A 67 21.68 6.77 4.68
N VAL A 68 20.37 6.51 4.61
CA VAL A 68 19.68 6.05 3.42
C VAL A 68 18.39 6.83 3.24
N ALA A 69 18.16 7.35 2.03
CA ALA A 69 16.91 8.00 1.65
C ALA A 69 16.23 7.23 0.51
N LEU A 70 14.95 6.90 0.67
CA LEU A 70 14.20 6.06 -0.26
C LEU A 70 12.95 6.76 -0.78
N ILE A 71 12.79 6.84 -2.10
CA ILE A 71 11.56 7.26 -2.77
C ILE A 71 10.89 6.05 -3.40
N THR A 72 9.76 5.61 -2.83
CA THR A 72 9.04 4.41 -3.27
C THR A 72 8.32 4.59 -4.59
N THR A 73 7.67 5.74 -4.79
CA THR A 73 6.94 6.06 -6.03
C THR A 73 6.60 7.55 -6.10
N VAL A 74 6.36 8.01 -7.32
CA VAL A 74 5.69 9.28 -7.63
C VAL A 74 4.39 8.94 -8.34
N ALA A 75 3.28 9.39 -7.77
CA ALA A 75 1.94 9.16 -8.31
C ALA A 75 1.12 10.44 -8.19
N PRO A 76 0.08 10.62 -9.00
CA PRO A 76 -0.87 11.73 -8.90
C PRO A 76 -1.59 11.68 -7.54
N ALA A 77 -1.08 12.42 -6.58
CA ALA A 77 -1.65 12.64 -5.25
C ALA A 77 -1.30 14.06 -4.83
N HIS A 78 -2.16 14.71 -4.08
CA HIS A 78 -1.99 16.11 -3.67
C HIS A 78 -1.92 17.08 -4.87
N LEU A 79 -2.56 16.76 -6.01
CA LEU A 79 -2.56 17.59 -7.22
C LEU A 79 -3.22 18.96 -7.00
N GLU A 80 -3.96 19.15 -5.92
CA GLU A 80 -4.50 20.46 -5.53
C GLU A 80 -3.40 21.42 -5.06
N ALA A 81 -2.28 20.90 -4.57
CA ALA A 81 -1.15 21.68 -4.07
C ALA A 81 0.05 21.73 -5.03
N PHE A 82 0.01 20.95 -6.11
CA PHE A 82 1.11 20.84 -7.08
C PHE A 82 0.57 20.99 -8.50
N ASP A 83 1.22 21.81 -9.32
CA ASP A 83 0.82 22.07 -10.69
C ASP A 83 0.98 20.86 -11.63
N SER A 84 1.85 19.91 -11.26
CA SER A 84 2.17 18.76 -12.10
C SER A 84 2.77 17.59 -11.30
N ILE A 85 2.85 16.41 -11.94
CA ILE A 85 3.52 15.25 -11.38
C ILE A 85 5.03 15.45 -11.24
N GLU A 86 5.63 16.26 -12.12
CA GLU A 86 7.03 16.68 -12.06
C GLU A 86 7.28 17.53 -10.82
N GLY A 87 6.37 18.44 -10.48
CA GLY A 87 6.42 19.22 -9.23
C GLY A 87 6.42 18.32 -8.00
N ILE A 88 5.57 17.28 -7.99
CA ILE A 88 5.56 16.25 -6.95
C ILE A 88 6.88 15.50 -6.89
N ALA A 89 7.46 15.16 -8.05
CA ALA A 89 8.75 14.46 -8.12
C ALA A 89 9.90 15.31 -7.58
N HIS A 90 9.95 16.58 -7.94
CA HIS A 90 10.93 17.52 -7.42
C HIS A 90 10.83 17.67 -5.91
N GLU A 91 9.61 17.85 -5.37
CA GLU A 91 9.43 17.95 -3.93
C GLU A 91 9.86 16.66 -3.20
N LYS A 92 9.47 15.47 -3.69
CA LYS A 92 9.94 14.21 -3.10
C LYS A 92 11.45 14.03 -3.18
N ALA A 93 12.08 14.47 -4.27
CA ALA A 93 13.52 14.36 -4.46
C ALA A 93 14.33 15.21 -3.45
N TRP A 94 13.71 16.21 -2.83
CA TRP A 94 14.35 16.99 -1.73
C TRP A 94 14.67 16.13 -0.49
N ILE A 95 14.15 14.89 -0.39
CA ILE A 95 14.54 13.97 0.68
C ILE A 95 16.05 13.66 0.64
N PHE A 96 16.66 13.67 -0.55
CA PHE A 96 18.09 13.40 -0.73
C PHE A 96 18.99 14.51 -0.18
N ASP A 97 18.47 15.72 0.06
CA ASP A 97 19.20 16.79 0.75
C ASP A 97 19.43 16.50 2.24
N GLY A 98 18.73 15.52 2.81
CA GLY A 98 18.93 15.07 4.18
C GLY A 98 20.00 13.99 4.33
N LEU A 99 20.60 13.52 3.24
CA LEU A 99 21.64 12.50 3.30
C LEU A 99 22.91 13.05 3.94
N VAL A 100 23.50 12.24 4.82
CA VAL A 100 24.84 12.50 5.35
C VAL A 100 25.90 12.23 4.29
N PRO A 101 27.13 12.76 4.40
CA PRO A 101 28.22 12.43 3.48
C PRO A 101 28.44 10.92 3.38
N GLY A 102 28.42 10.37 2.17
CA GLY A 102 28.51 8.94 1.92
C GLY A 102 27.20 8.16 2.03
N GLY A 103 26.10 8.85 2.33
CA GLY A 103 24.76 8.24 2.36
C GLY A 103 24.28 7.76 0.98
N THR A 104 23.22 6.94 0.98
CA THR A 104 22.71 6.30 -0.24
C THR A 104 21.31 6.81 -0.58
N ALA A 105 21.13 7.30 -1.80
CA ALA A 105 19.83 7.66 -2.39
C ALA A 105 19.24 6.49 -3.15
N ILE A 106 18.02 6.07 -2.83
CA ILE A 106 17.33 4.96 -3.50
C ILE A 106 16.07 5.48 -4.16
N PHE A 107 15.84 5.17 -5.43
CA PHE A 107 14.70 5.67 -6.19
C PHE A 107 14.10 4.60 -7.11
N ASN A 108 12.81 4.78 -7.40
CA ASN A 108 12.06 3.92 -8.30
C ASN A 108 12.41 4.26 -9.77
N ALA A 109 12.80 3.24 -10.53
CA ALA A 109 13.14 3.36 -11.95
C ALA A 109 11.94 3.22 -12.91
N ASP A 110 10.75 2.86 -12.38
CA ASP A 110 9.58 2.56 -13.21
C ASP A 110 8.60 3.74 -13.33
N VAL A 111 8.89 4.88 -12.73
CA VAL A 111 8.03 6.06 -12.79
C VAL A 111 8.44 7.01 -13.91
N ALA A 112 7.48 7.67 -14.57
CA ALA A 112 7.78 8.61 -15.66
C ALA A 112 8.74 9.73 -15.24
N THR A 113 8.76 10.08 -13.96
CA THR A 113 9.62 11.14 -13.38
C THR A 113 11.00 10.62 -12.92
N THR A 114 11.37 9.39 -13.24
CA THR A 114 12.69 8.80 -12.91
C THR A 114 13.88 9.70 -13.29
N PRO A 115 13.89 10.41 -14.42
CA PRO A 115 15.01 11.33 -14.74
C PRO A 115 15.23 12.40 -13.69
N ILE A 116 14.15 12.95 -13.10
CA ILE A 116 14.23 13.96 -12.01
C ILE A 116 14.81 13.32 -10.75
N LEU A 117 14.31 12.13 -10.36
CA LEU A 117 14.78 11.42 -9.18
C LEU A 117 16.24 11.03 -9.31
N HIS A 118 16.64 10.48 -10.47
CA HIS A 118 18.01 10.07 -10.74
C HIS A 118 18.99 11.24 -10.71
N ALA A 119 18.67 12.35 -11.37
CA ALA A 119 19.54 13.54 -11.38
C ALA A 119 19.80 14.05 -9.96
N LYS A 120 18.77 14.10 -9.11
CA LYS A 120 18.89 14.55 -7.73
C LYS A 120 19.65 13.54 -6.85
N ALA A 121 19.39 12.24 -7.04
CA ALA A 121 20.08 11.17 -6.33
C ALA A 121 21.59 11.14 -6.65
N ALA A 122 21.95 11.24 -7.94
CA ALA A 122 23.35 11.27 -8.39
C ALA A 122 24.12 12.47 -7.83
N ALA A 123 23.46 13.63 -7.70
CA ALA A 123 24.06 14.83 -7.10
C ALA A 123 24.25 14.70 -5.57
N ALA A 124 23.49 13.84 -4.89
CA ALA A 124 23.56 13.66 -3.46
C ALA A 124 24.61 12.63 -3.00
N GLY A 125 25.12 11.78 -3.90
CA GLY A 125 26.14 10.78 -3.58
C GLY A 125 25.89 9.43 -4.25
N ARG A 126 25.93 8.33 -3.46
CA ARG A 126 25.64 6.99 -3.98
C ARG A 126 24.16 6.87 -4.35
N ALA A 127 23.87 6.60 -5.59
CA ALA A 127 22.52 6.42 -6.12
C ALA A 127 22.28 4.94 -6.47
N LEU A 128 21.14 4.40 -6.04
CA LEU A 128 20.68 3.06 -6.38
C LEU A 128 19.25 3.12 -6.90
N SER A 129 18.98 2.41 -7.98
CA SER A 129 17.66 2.29 -8.58
C SER A 129 17.01 0.94 -8.25
N PHE A 130 15.69 0.91 -8.13
CA PHE A 130 14.92 -0.33 -8.07
C PHE A 130 13.70 -0.26 -8.97
N GLY A 131 13.27 -1.40 -9.49
CA GLY A 131 12.09 -1.46 -10.37
C GLY A 131 12.09 -2.67 -11.28
N THR A 132 11.15 -2.69 -12.24
CA THR A 132 11.06 -3.68 -13.31
C THR A 132 11.93 -3.31 -14.50
N THR A 133 12.31 -2.05 -14.62
CA THR A 133 13.12 -1.51 -15.71
C THR A 133 14.45 -2.26 -15.81
N ALA A 134 14.78 -2.69 -17.05
CA ALA A 134 16.05 -3.36 -17.32
C ALA A 134 17.24 -2.48 -16.94
N GLY A 135 18.20 -3.05 -16.22
CA GLY A 135 19.38 -2.32 -15.74
C GLY A 135 19.19 -1.58 -14.43
N ALA A 136 18.04 -1.70 -13.75
CA ALA A 136 17.91 -1.24 -12.38
C ALA A 136 18.85 -2.03 -11.47
N ASP A 137 19.48 -1.36 -10.47
CA ASP A 137 20.43 -1.99 -9.55
C ASP A 137 19.78 -3.11 -8.73
N TRP A 138 18.52 -2.93 -8.37
CA TRP A 138 17.64 -3.94 -7.80
C TRP A 138 16.50 -4.17 -8.79
N GLN A 139 16.60 -5.19 -9.64
CA GLN A 139 15.64 -5.42 -10.70
C GLN A 139 14.60 -6.48 -10.30
N LEU A 140 13.32 -6.11 -10.36
CA LEU A 140 12.20 -7.04 -10.26
C LEU A 140 12.04 -7.78 -11.60
N LEU A 141 12.28 -9.09 -11.63
CA LEU A 141 12.19 -9.91 -12.83
C LEU A 141 10.82 -10.54 -13.02
N GLU A 142 10.25 -11.06 -11.94
CA GLU A 142 8.98 -11.77 -11.98
C GLU A 142 8.23 -11.64 -10.65
N THR A 143 6.92 -11.54 -10.73
CA THR A 143 6.03 -11.55 -9.57
C THR A 143 4.90 -12.55 -9.81
N ARG A 144 4.76 -13.52 -8.91
CA ARG A 144 3.67 -14.47 -8.91
C ARG A 144 2.80 -14.24 -7.66
N LEU A 145 1.54 -13.92 -7.90
CA LEU A 145 0.55 -13.78 -6.84
C LEU A 145 -0.10 -15.14 -6.57
N THR A 146 -0.22 -15.49 -5.29
CA THR A 146 -1.09 -16.55 -4.79
C THR A 146 -2.23 -15.92 -4.00
N ASP A 147 -3.07 -16.71 -3.37
CA ASP A 147 -4.19 -16.22 -2.57
C ASP A 147 -3.73 -15.39 -1.34
N ASP A 148 -2.61 -15.76 -0.75
CA ASP A 148 -2.10 -15.21 0.52
C ASP A 148 -0.67 -14.63 0.43
N THR A 149 0.01 -14.83 -0.68
CA THR A 149 1.45 -14.57 -0.78
C THR A 149 1.82 -13.95 -2.13
N THR A 150 2.86 -13.15 -2.14
CA THR A 150 3.55 -12.67 -3.34
C THR A 150 4.94 -13.30 -3.40
N VAL A 151 5.19 -14.17 -4.38
CA VAL A 151 6.52 -14.71 -4.68
C VAL A 151 7.22 -13.80 -5.67
N VAL A 152 8.46 -13.44 -5.36
CA VAL A 152 9.24 -12.44 -6.10
C VAL A 152 10.57 -13.04 -6.54
N ARG A 153 10.84 -12.96 -7.85
CA ARG A 153 12.18 -13.18 -8.42
C ARG A 153 12.77 -11.84 -8.85
N ALA A 154 13.93 -11.53 -8.30
CA ALA A 154 14.64 -10.29 -8.56
C ALA A 154 16.10 -10.58 -8.91
N ALA A 155 16.82 -9.56 -9.35
CA ALA A 155 18.26 -9.60 -9.56
C ALA A 155 18.93 -8.40 -8.90
N HIS A 156 20.07 -8.62 -8.25
CA HIS A 156 20.94 -7.58 -7.71
C HIS A 156 22.40 -8.01 -7.81
N ALA A 157 23.29 -7.10 -8.20
CA ALA A 157 24.72 -7.35 -8.36
C ALA A 157 25.06 -8.62 -9.19
N GLY A 158 24.26 -8.91 -10.24
CA GLY A 158 24.43 -10.09 -11.10
C GLY A 158 23.92 -11.40 -10.50
N GLN A 159 23.33 -11.38 -9.32
CA GLN A 159 22.77 -12.56 -8.66
C GLN A 159 21.24 -12.55 -8.68
N ALA A 160 20.65 -13.74 -8.85
CA ALA A 160 19.22 -13.91 -8.73
C ALA A 160 18.84 -14.03 -7.25
N ILE A 161 17.80 -13.31 -6.84
CA ILE A 161 17.23 -13.32 -5.50
C ILE A 161 15.80 -13.83 -5.59
N LEU A 162 15.44 -14.82 -4.77
CA LEU A 162 14.09 -15.34 -4.64
C LEU A 162 13.60 -15.08 -3.21
N PHE A 163 12.47 -14.42 -3.06
CA PHE A 163 11.85 -14.18 -1.76
C PHE A 163 10.32 -14.14 -1.87
N LYS A 164 9.66 -14.18 -0.74
CA LYS A 164 8.21 -14.04 -0.65
C LYS A 164 7.83 -12.92 0.31
N VAL A 165 6.64 -12.36 0.09
CA VAL A 165 5.97 -11.45 1.02
C VAL A 165 4.66 -12.11 1.42
N ALA A 166 4.38 -12.25 2.72
CA ALA A 166 3.18 -12.92 3.23
C ALA A 166 1.91 -12.02 3.08
N SER A 167 1.75 -11.47 1.88
CA SER A 167 0.57 -10.71 1.47
C SER A 167 0.51 -10.65 -0.06
N PRO A 168 -0.66 -10.85 -0.68
CA PRO A 168 -0.80 -10.72 -2.12
C PRO A 168 -0.74 -9.26 -2.56
N GLY A 169 0.00 -8.98 -3.64
CA GLY A 169 0.04 -7.65 -4.27
C GLY A 169 1.36 -7.32 -4.96
N ARG A 170 1.32 -6.99 -6.26
CA ARG A 170 2.50 -6.58 -7.03
C ARG A 170 3.19 -5.36 -6.43
N HIS A 171 2.44 -4.43 -5.87
CA HIS A 171 2.98 -3.26 -5.19
C HIS A 171 3.77 -3.62 -3.93
N PHE A 172 3.43 -4.73 -3.25
CA PHE A 172 4.22 -5.24 -2.12
C PHE A 172 5.55 -5.84 -2.60
N ALA A 173 5.60 -6.46 -3.79
CA ALA A 173 6.85 -6.92 -4.37
C ALA A 173 7.84 -5.76 -4.58
N LEU A 174 7.40 -4.65 -5.17
CA LEU A 174 8.22 -3.46 -5.37
C LEU A 174 8.62 -2.79 -4.05
N ASN A 175 7.69 -2.68 -3.10
CA ASN A 175 7.99 -2.13 -1.78
C ASN A 175 9.01 -2.98 -1.01
N ALA A 176 8.89 -4.31 -1.11
CA ALA A 176 9.81 -5.25 -0.48
C ALA A 176 11.21 -5.18 -1.13
N LEU A 177 11.27 -5.10 -2.46
CA LEU A 177 12.53 -4.93 -3.18
C LEU A 177 13.25 -3.63 -2.75
N ALA A 178 12.50 -2.53 -2.64
CA ALA A 178 13.02 -1.26 -2.14
C ALA A 178 13.48 -1.34 -0.68
N ALA A 179 12.76 -2.09 0.17
CA ALA A 179 13.12 -2.31 1.55
C ALA A 179 14.41 -3.15 1.68
N LEU A 180 14.58 -4.19 0.85
CA LEU A 180 15.83 -4.96 0.78
C LEU A 180 17.02 -4.09 0.38
N ALA A 181 16.86 -3.27 -0.67
CA ALA A 181 17.89 -2.34 -1.11
C ALA A 181 18.30 -1.36 0.00
N ALA A 182 17.34 -0.83 0.75
CA ALA A 182 17.61 0.08 1.86
C ALA A 182 18.26 -0.63 3.05
N ALA A 183 17.82 -1.85 3.38
CA ALA A 183 18.37 -2.64 4.47
C ALA A 183 19.84 -3.03 4.21
N GLU A 184 20.16 -3.48 2.99
CA GLU A 184 21.54 -3.78 2.59
C GLU A 184 22.42 -2.52 2.63
N ALA A 185 21.92 -1.38 2.16
CA ALA A 185 22.65 -0.11 2.22
C ALA A 185 22.94 0.33 3.67
N LEU A 186 22.12 -0.09 4.63
CA LEU A 186 22.34 0.10 6.08
C LEU A 186 23.23 -0.98 6.71
N GLY A 187 23.76 -1.94 5.93
CA GLY A 187 24.61 -3.03 6.41
C GLY A 187 23.84 -4.19 7.08
N ALA A 188 22.55 -4.33 6.83
CA ALA A 188 21.78 -5.49 7.23
C ALA A 188 22.04 -6.68 6.29
N ASP A 189 21.95 -7.91 6.82
CA ASP A 189 22.10 -9.12 6.02
C ASP A 189 20.89 -9.29 5.07
N PRO A 190 21.10 -9.38 3.75
CA PRO A 190 20.03 -9.47 2.78
C PRO A 190 19.26 -10.80 2.85
N THR A 191 19.90 -11.89 3.29
CA THR A 191 19.26 -13.21 3.43
C THR A 191 18.27 -13.20 4.59
N ILE A 192 18.69 -12.69 5.75
CA ILE A 192 17.82 -12.53 6.92
C ILE A 192 16.66 -11.60 6.56
N SER A 193 16.97 -10.47 5.92
CA SER A 193 15.95 -9.50 5.48
C SER A 193 14.91 -10.13 4.55
N ALA A 194 15.33 -10.98 3.61
CA ALA A 194 14.43 -11.68 2.70
C ALA A 194 13.55 -12.73 3.42
N CYS A 195 14.08 -13.42 4.42
CA CYS A 195 13.33 -14.36 5.25
C CYS A 195 12.24 -13.63 6.08
N ASP A 196 12.61 -12.52 6.72
CA ASP A 196 11.69 -11.74 7.56
C ASP A 196 10.53 -11.13 6.75
N LEU A 197 10.75 -10.76 5.49
CA LEU A 197 9.67 -10.35 4.57
C LEU A 197 8.64 -11.46 4.34
N GLY A 198 9.06 -12.72 4.40
CA GLY A 198 8.18 -13.89 4.30
C GLY A 198 7.18 -14.03 5.44
N LEU A 199 7.38 -13.30 6.54
CA LEU A 199 6.51 -13.28 7.72
C LEU A 199 5.76 -11.94 7.86
N TRP A 200 6.12 -10.94 7.04
CA TRP A 200 5.54 -9.60 7.15
C TRP A 200 4.08 -9.57 6.70
N GLN A 201 3.25 -8.92 7.50
CA GLN A 201 1.85 -8.66 7.21
C GLN A 201 1.60 -7.15 7.06
N PRO A 202 0.75 -6.71 6.13
CA PRO A 202 0.41 -5.30 6.00
C PRO A 202 -0.30 -4.80 7.27
N PRO A 203 -0.02 -3.56 7.68
CA PRO A 203 -0.72 -2.96 8.81
C PRO A 203 -2.19 -2.70 8.46
N GLN A 204 -3.01 -2.55 9.49
CA GLN A 204 -4.42 -2.24 9.38
C GLN A 204 -4.69 -1.07 8.44
N GLY A 205 -5.68 -1.19 7.59
CA GLY A 205 -6.06 -0.19 6.59
C GLY A 205 -5.11 -0.12 5.38
N ARG A 206 -4.18 -1.06 5.22
CA ARG A 206 -3.17 -1.07 4.14
C ARG A 206 -3.14 -2.36 3.34
N GLY A 207 -4.29 -3.00 3.16
CA GLY A 207 -4.42 -4.25 2.43
C GLY A 207 -4.35 -5.48 3.34
N GLN A 208 -4.53 -5.33 4.63
CA GLN A 208 -4.63 -6.45 5.56
C GLN A 208 -5.85 -7.31 5.20
N ARG A 209 -5.63 -8.61 5.03
CA ARG A 209 -6.71 -9.60 4.86
C ARG A 209 -6.99 -10.26 6.19
N GLU A 210 -8.27 -10.37 6.52
CA GLU A 210 -8.75 -10.99 7.74
C GLU A 210 -10.01 -11.82 7.45
N ARG A 211 -10.17 -12.91 8.17
CA ARG A 211 -11.36 -13.76 8.10
C ARG A 211 -12.35 -13.33 9.17
N ILE A 212 -13.57 -13.05 8.78
CA ILE A 212 -14.67 -12.70 9.67
C ILE A 212 -15.60 -13.90 9.77
N THR A 213 -15.55 -14.61 10.88
CA THR A 213 -16.40 -15.77 11.14
C THR A 213 -17.82 -15.32 11.48
N LEU A 214 -18.80 -15.72 10.69
CA LEU A 214 -20.20 -15.39 10.89
C LEU A 214 -20.88 -16.37 11.86
N ASP A 215 -20.58 -17.66 11.73
CA ASP A 215 -21.06 -18.71 12.59
C ASP A 215 -19.96 -19.73 12.85
N LEU A 216 -19.70 -20.04 14.10
CA LEU A 216 -18.68 -21.00 14.53
C LEU A 216 -19.10 -22.45 14.37
N VAL A 217 -20.41 -22.73 14.43
CA VAL A 217 -20.97 -24.09 14.35
C VAL A 217 -21.08 -24.51 12.89
N GLU A 218 -21.55 -23.61 12.04
CA GLU A 218 -21.72 -23.81 10.61
C GLU A 218 -20.41 -23.53 9.84
N GLU A 219 -19.34 -23.11 10.53
CA GLU A 219 -18.04 -22.72 9.97
C GLU A 219 -18.16 -21.71 8.82
N THR A 220 -19.18 -20.81 8.88
CA THR A 220 -19.40 -19.82 7.85
C THR A 220 -18.59 -18.55 8.11
N PHE A 221 -18.00 -18.00 7.05
CA PHE A 221 -17.15 -16.81 7.14
C PHE A 221 -17.17 -16.04 5.81
N PHE A 222 -16.67 -14.82 5.84
CA PHE A 222 -16.22 -14.08 4.66
C PHE A 222 -14.82 -13.51 4.91
N ASP A 223 -14.08 -13.23 3.84
CA ASP A 223 -12.77 -12.59 3.94
C ASP A 223 -12.89 -11.08 3.67
N LEU A 224 -12.23 -10.28 4.49
CA LEU A 224 -12.18 -8.82 4.38
C LEU A 224 -10.76 -8.37 4.04
N ILE A 225 -10.59 -7.57 2.98
CA ILE A 225 -9.37 -6.86 2.64
C ILE A 225 -9.56 -5.40 3.06
N ASP A 226 -8.95 -5.04 4.19
CA ASP A 226 -8.99 -3.68 4.74
C ASP A 226 -7.90 -2.81 4.11
N ASP A 227 -8.26 -1.96 3.16
CA ASP A 227 -7.40 -0.95 2.54
C ASP A 227 -8.02 0.46 2.65
N ALA A 228 -8.66 0.74 3.79
CA ALA A 228 -9.50 1.91 4.05
C ALA A 228 -8.74 3.14 4.55
N PHE A 229 -7.40 3.14 4.55
CA PHE A 229 -6.62 4.26 5.10
C PHE A 229 -6.42 5.40 4.09
N ASN A 230 -6.16 5.09 2.82
CA ASN A 230 -5.96 6.10 1.77
C ASN A 230 -6.23 5.53 0.37
N ALA A 231 -6.53 6.41 -0.59
CA ALA A 231 -6.76 6.02 -1.97
C ALA A 231 -6.23 7.08 -2.95
N ASN A 232 -5.64 6.59 -4.04
CA ASN A 232 -5.34 7.30 -5.27
C ASN A 232 -5.46 6.32 -6.45
N PRO A 233 -5.47 6.78 -7.71
CA PRO A 233 -5.70 5.89 -8.86
C PRO A 233 -4.78 4.67 -8.92
N ALA A 234 -3.49 4.83 -8.67
CA ALA A 234 -2.53 3.72 -8.69
C ALA A 234 -2.78 2.70 -7.57
N SER A 235 -3.05 3.18 -6.35
CA SER A 235 -3.34 2.30 -5.22
C SER A 235 -4.71 1.63 -5.34
N MET A 236 -5.68 2.27 -5.99
CA MET A 236 -6.99 1.68 -6.29
C MET A 236 -6.84 0.52 -7.26
N ALA A 237 -6.10 0.71 -8.36
CA ALA A 237 -5.80 -0.36 -9.31
C ALA A 237 -5.08 -1.54 -8.64
N ALA A 238 -4.06 -1.27 -7.84
CA ALA A 238 -3.33 -2.31 -7.11
C ALA A 238 -4.20 -3.11 -6.13
N ALA A 239 -5.14 -2.47 -5.45
CA ALA A 239 -6.07 -3.16 -4.55
C ALA A 239 -7.10 -4.01 -5.31
N LEU A 240 -7.56 -3.55 -6.47
CA LEU A 240 -8.40 -4.34 -7.36
C LEU A 240 -7.67 -5.58 -7.88
N ASP A 241 -6.38 -5.46 -8.26
CA ASP A 241 -5.55 -6.63 -8.64
C ASP A 241 -5.51 -7.67 -7.51
N VAL A 242 -5.38 -7.25 -6.25
CA VAL A 242 -5.40 -8.15 -5.09
C VAL A 242 -6.75 -8.84 -4.95
N LEU A 243 -7.86 -8.10 -5.04
CA LEU A 243 -9.20 -8.68 -4.99
C LEU A 243 -9.45 -9.68 -6.12
N ILE A 244 -8.99 -9.36 -7.33
CA ILE A 244 -9.15 -10.22 -8.53
C ILE A 244 -8.37 -11.53 -8.37
N ALA A 245 -7.16 -11.47 -7.79
CA ALA A 245 -6.34 -12.65 -7.54
C ALA A 245 -6.89 -13.54 -6.42
N ALA A 246 -7.64 -12.97 -5.47
CA ALA A 246 -8.17 -13.69 -4.33
C ALA A 246 -9.27 -14.68 -4.74
N LYS A 247 -9.34 -15.83 -4.06
CA LYS A 247 -10.30 -16.91 -4.35
C LYS A 247 -11.41 -16.91 -3.31
N PRO A 248 -12.66 -16.60 -3.69
CA PRO A 248 -13.83 -16.80 -2.82
C PRO A 248 -14.03 -18.29 -2.48
N THR A 249 -14.75 -18.54 -1.41
CA THR A 249 -15.08 -19.91 -0.97
C THR A 249 -16.49 -20.26 -1.41
N ASP A 250 -16.63 -21.33 -2.16
CA ASP A 250 -17.93 -21.81 -2.63
C ASP A 250 -18.60 -22.73 -1.59
N GLY A 251 -19.92 -22.81 -1.65
CA GLY A 251 -20.72 -23.83 -0.95
C GLY A 251 -20.98 -23.60 0.55
N ILE A 252 -20.52 -22.47 1.11
CA ILE A 252 -20.74 -22.15 2.54
C ILE A 252 -21.74 -21.03 2.78
N GLY A 253 -22.24 -20.39 1.72
CA GLY A 253 -23.18 -19.27 1.81
C GLY A 253 -24.58 -19.65 1.32
N ARG A 254 -25.50 -18.69 1.38
CA ARG A 254 -26.86 -18.79 0.85
C ARG A 254 -26.89 -18.87 -0.68
N VAL A 255 -25.90 -18.26 -1.33
CA VAL A 255 -25.64 -18.42 -2.76
C VAL A 255 -24.56 -19.45 -2.96
N GLY A 256 -24.71 -20.32 -3.97
CA GLY A 256 -23.83 -21.48 -4.16
C GLY A 256 -22.38 -21.16 -4.50
N GLY A 257 -22.07 -19.93 -4.94
CA GLY A 257 -20.71 -19.46 -5.24
C GLY A 257 -20.35 -18.22 -4.46
N GLY A 258 -19.15 -18.20 -3.88
CA GLY A 258 -18.58 -17.01 -3.24
C GLY A 258 -18.28 -15.91 -4.26
N ARG A 259 -18.38 -14.66 -3.85
CA ARG A 259 -18.24 -13.48 -4.73
C ARG A 259 -17.06 -12.63 -4.35
N ARG A 260 -16.51 -11.91 -5.34
CA ARG A 260 -15.60 -10.77 -5.12
C ARG A 260 -16.42 -9.50 -5.10
N ILE A 261 -16.40 -8.77 -3.99
CA ILE A 261 -17.19 -7.56 -3.78
C ILE A 261 -16.20 -6.41 -3.47
N ALA A 262 -16.32 -5.29 -4.18
CA ALA A 262 -15.57 -4.08 -3.88
C ALA A 262 -16.49 -3.00 -3.30
N ILE A 263 -16.06 -2.38 -2.20
CA ILE A 263 -16.69 -1.18 -1.61
C ILE A 263 -15.66 -0.06 -1.73
N LEU A 264 -15.86 0.83 -2.71
CA LEU A 264 -14.90 1.85 -3.07
C LEU A 264 -15.40 3.23 -2.66
N GLY A 265 -14.59 3.93 -1.87
CA GLY A 265 -14.83 5.30 -1.42
C GLY A 265 -14.02 6.32 -2.20
N ASP A 266 -14.43 7.58 -2.11
CA ASP A 266 -13.80 8.69 -2.81
C ASP A 266 -12.27 8.70 -2.68
N MET A 267 -11.62 9.01 -3.79
CA MET A 267 -10.22 9.44 -3.83
C MET A 267 -10.19 10.96 -3.73
N LEU A 268 -9.58 11.48 -2.67
CA LEU A 268 -9.51 12.92 -2.40
C LEU A 268 -8.20 13.54 -2.93
N GLU A 269 -8.17 14.87 -3.03
CA GLU A 269 -6.98 15.66 -3.41
C GLU A 269 -6.47 15.39 -4.84
N LEU A 270 -7.38 15.03 -5.76
CA LEU A 270 -7.06 14.74 -7.16
C LEU A 270 -7.19 15.95 -8.09
N GLY A 271 -7.69 17.08 -7.57
CA GLY A 271 -7.85 18.31 -8.36
C GLY A 271 -8.96 18.24 -9.42
N PRO A 272 -8.90 19.10 -10.46
CA PRO A 272 -10.00 19.26 -11.43
C PRO A 272 -10.35 18.01 -12.23
N THR A 273 -9.44 17.04 -12.33
CA THR A 273 -9.64 15.80 -13.10
C THR A 273 -10.24 14.66 -12.27
N GLU A 274 -10.64 14.92 -11.02
CA GLU A 274 -11.10 13.88 -10.08
C GLU A 274 -12.23 13.02 -10.65
N ALA A 275 -13.23 13.61 -11.33
CA ALA A 275 -14.35 12.86 -11.90
C ALA A 275 -13.88 11.86 -12.99
N ALA A 276 -12.97 12.29 -13.86
CA ALA A 276 -12.41 11.43 -14.91
C ALA A 276 -11.57 10.29 -14.31
N LEU A 277 -10.78 10.57 -13.27
CA LEU A 277 -9.96 9.57 -12.58
C LEU A 277 -10.82 8.54 -11.84
N HIS A 278 -11.96 8.93 -11.26
CA HIS A 278 -12.91 7.99 -10.68
C HIS A 278 -13.57 7.12 -11.75
N ALA A 279 -14.05 7.72 -12.84
CA ALA A 279 -14.66 6.98 -13.94
C ALA A 279 -13.67 5.99 -14.59
N ALA A 280 -12.39 6.34 -14.69
CA ALA A 280 -11.36 5.50 -15.31
C ALA A 280 -11.16 4.16 -14.58
N ILE A 281 -11.56 4.01 -13.32
CA ILE A 281 -11.52 2.73 -12.59
C ILE A 281 -12.35 1.67 -13.32
N ALA A 282 -13.45 2.06 -14.00
CA ALA A 282 -14.27 1.14 -14.78
C ALA A 282 -13.54 0.48 -15.96
N ALA A 283 -12.43 1.06 -16.41
CA ALA A 283 -11.57 0.51 -17.45
C ALA A 283 -10.46 -0.42 -16.95
N HIS A 284 -10.44 -0.77 -15.66
CA HIS A 284 -9.44 -1.67 -15.10
C HIS A 284 -9.50 -3.04 -15.78
N PRO A 285 -8.37 -3.59 -16.32
CA PRO A 285 -8.37 -4.76 -17.20
C PRO A 285 -9.03 -6.01 -16.61
N GLY A 286 -8.90 -6.20 -15.29
CA GLY A 286 -9.46 -7.36 -14.60
C GLY A 286 -10.82 -7.13 -13.95
N LEU A 287 -11.45 -5.95 -14.13
CA LEU A 287 -12.64 -5.57 -13.37
C LEU A 287 -13.82 -6.55 -13.57
N SER A 288 -13.91 -7.20 -14.73
CA SER A 288 -14.95 -8.21 -15.02
C SER A 288 -14.95 -9.40 -14.06
N ALA A 289 -13.86 -9.65 -13.35
CA ALA A 289 -13.76 -10.67 -12.31
C ALA A 289 -14.37 -10.23 -10.96
N VAL A 290 -14.66 -8.95 -10.78
CA VAL A 290 -15.35 -8.42 -9.59
C VAL A 290 -16.84 -8.49 -9.81
N HIS A 291 -17.56 -9.21 -8.96
CA HIS A 291 -18.99 -9.49 -9.15
C HIS A 291 -19.87 -8.27 -8.87
N VAL A 292 -19.55 -7.51 -7.80
CA VAL A 292 -20.35 -6.36 -7.36
C VAL A 292 -19.43 -5.25 -6.88
N ILE A 293 -19.72 -4.02 -7.30
CA ILE A 293 -18.99 -2.82 -6.88
C ILE A 293 -19.98 -1.83 -6.26
N HIS A 294 -19.80 -1.54 -4.98
CA HIS A 294 -20.51 -0.48 -4.26
C HIS A 294 -19.65 0.77 -4.24
N CYS A 295 -20.27 1.90 -4.50
CA CYS A 295 -19.63 3.21 -4.59
C CYS A 295 -20.06 4.09 -3.41
N VAL A 296 -19.10 4.67 -2.68
CA VAL A 296 -19.33 5.48 -1.48
C VAL A 296 -18.70 6.86 -1.65
N GLY A 297 -19.52 7.88 -1.61
CA GLY A 297 -19.10 9.27 -1.75
C GLY A 297 -19.59 9.93 -3.04
N PRO A 298 -19.64 11.27 -3.05
CA PRO A 298 -20.16 12.03 -4.19
C PRO A 298 -19.30 11.86 -5.46
N ARG A 299 -17.97 11.75 -5.32
CA ARG A 299 -17.03 11.60 -6.45
C ARG A 299 -17.13 10.21 -7.09
N MET A 300 -17.38 9.18 -6.28
CA MET A 300 -17.59 7.80 -6.75
C MET A 300 -18.85 7.63 -7.61
N LYS A 301 -19.72 8.66 -7.69
CA LYS A 301 -20.84 8.66 -8.62
C LYS A 301 -20.37 8.53 -10.07
N ALA A 302 -19.22 9.13 -10.41
CA ALA A 302 -18.63 9.03 -11.74
C ALA A 302 -18.24 7.58 -12.10
N LEU A 303 -17.66 6.84 -11.14
CA LEU A 303 -17.41 5.41 -11.32
C LEU A 303 -18.71 4.64 -11.47
N TYR A 304 -19.69 4.84 -10.56
CA TYR A 304 -20.97 4.14 -10.57
C TYR A 304 -21.66 4.25 -11.92
N ASP A 305 -21.65 5.45 -12.53
CA ASP A 305 -22.28 5.68 -13.83
C ASP A 305 -21.51 5.01 -14.99
N ALA A 306 -20.18 4.90 -14.86
CA ALA A 306 -19.31 4.25 -15.85
C ALA A 306 -19.33 2.72 -15.79
N LEU A 307 -19.69 2.12 -14.63
CA LEU A 307 -19.70 0.67 -14.48
C LEU A 307 -20.73 -0.04 -15.39
N PRO A 308 -20.43 -1.25 -15.87
CA PRO A 308 -21.43 -2.13 -16.48
C PRO A 308 -22.60 -2.42 -15.51
N ARG A 309 -23.84 -2.44 -16.00
CA ARG A 309 -25.03 -2.66 -15.15
C ARG A 309 -24.95 -3.93 -14.31
N ALA A 310 -24.36 -4.99 -14.86
CA ALA A 310 -24.23 -6.28 -14.18
C ALA A 310 -23.31 -6.22 -12.94
N GLN A 311 -22.40 -5.26 -12.87
CA GLN A 311 -21.44 -5.10 -11.76
C GLN A 311 -21.85 -4.00 -10.77
N ARG A 312 -22.89 -3.21 -11.11
CA ARG A 312 -23.36 -2.10 -10.25
C ARG A 312 -24.02 -2.68 -9.00
N GLY A 313 -23.41 -2.42 -7.85
CA GLY A 313 -24.05 -2.53 -6.55
C GLY A 313 -24.88 -1.28 -6.22
N GLY A 314 -24.71 -0.74 -5.01
CA GLY A 314 -25.33 0.53 -4.61
C GLY A 314 -24.35 1.69 -4.75
N TRP A 315 -24.90 2.90 -4.96
CA TRP A 315 -24.20 4.14 -4.70
C TRP A 315 -24.83 4.85 -3.51
N VAL A 316 -24.00 5.38 -2.61
CA VAL A 316 -24.42 6.15 -1.44
C VAL A 316 -23.52 7.37 -1.27
N PRO A 317 -24.05 8.51 -0.79
CA PRO A 317 -23.26 9.73 -0.61
C PRO A 317 -22.27 9.64 0.57
N ALA A 318 -22.52 8.78 1.57
CA ALA A 318 -21.65 8.64 2.73
C ALA A 318 -21.53 7.19 3.18
N ALA A 319 -20.43 6.84 3.85
CA ALA A 319 -20.18 5.50 4.39
C ALA A 319 -21.25 5.06 5.39
N THR A 320 -21.75 6.01 6.20
CA THR A 320 -22.84 5.79 7.17
C THR A 320 -24.13 5.28 6.55
N ASP A 321 -24.38 5.60 5.28
CA ASP A 321 -25.62 5.21 4.59
C ASP A 321 -25.55 3.77 4.08
N LEU A 322 -24.33 3.21 3.93
CA LEU A 322 -24.12 1.83 3.53
C LEU A 322 -24.11 0.87 4.72
N VAL A 323 -23.62 1.31 5.88
CA VAL A 323 -23.46 0.48 7.08
C VAL A 323 -24.72 -0.32 7.44
N PRO A 324 -25.94 0.26 7.49
CA PRO A 324 -27.16 -0.50 7.84
C PRO A 324 -27.52 -1.61 6.83
N ARG A 325 -26.99 -1.54 5.62
CA ARG A 325 -27.30 -2.46 4.51
C ARG A 325 -26.32 -3.63 4.40
N LEU A 326 -25.17 -3.59 5.07
CA LEU A 326 -24.06 -4.54 4.89
C LEU A 326 -24.50 -6.00 5.02
N ARG A 327 -25.35 -6.34 6.02
CA ARG A 327 -25.84 -7.70 6.25
C ARG A 327 -26.61 -8.29 5.05
N HIS A 328 -27.18 -7.45 4.20
CA HIS A 328 -27.93 -7.88 3.01
C HIS A 328 -27.04 -7.93 1.75
N LEU A 329 -25.88 -7.29 1.78
CA LEU A 329 -24.96 -7.20 0.65
C LEU A 329 -23.97 -8.36 0.61
N ILE A 330 -23.71 -8.97 1.77
CA ILE A 330 -22.64 -9.94 1.99
C ILE A 330 -23.23 -11.32 2.28
N ASP A 331 -22.51 -12.35 1.83
CA ASP A 331 -22.81 -13.73 2.15
C ASP A 331 -21.55 -14.47 2.61
N ALA A 332 -21.73 -15.64 3.23
CA ALA A 332 -20.58 -16.49 3.53
C ALA A 332 -19.88 -16.93 2.24
N GLY A 333 -18.55 -17.01 2.31
CA GLY A 333 -17.72 -17.31 1.15
C GLY A 333 -17.31 -16.11 0.31
N ASP A 334 -17.88 -14.93 0.53
CA ASP A 334 -17.51 -13.71 -0.18
C ASP A 334 -16.11 -13.23 0.25
N ILE A 335 -15.43 -12.53 -0.67
CA ILE A 335 -14.26 -11.71 -0.38
C ILE A 335 -14.60 -10.24 -0.63
N LEU A 336 -14.38 -9.40 0.38
CA LEU A 336 -14.67 -7.99 0.31
C LEU A 336 -13.39 -7.16 0.32
N LEU A 337 -13.28 -6.22 -0.61
CA LEU A 337 -12.30 -5.13 -0.56
C LEU A 337 -13.00 -3.86 -0.11
N VAL A 338 -12.48 -3.20 0.93
CA VAL A 338 -12.92 -1.85 1.33
C VAL A 338 -11.76 -0.88 1.16
N LYS A 339 -11.92 0.11 0.27
CA LYS A 339 -10.86 1.09 -0.04
C LYS A 339 -11.42 2.48 -0.29
N GLY A 340 -10.72 3.50 0.24
CA GLY A 340 -11.04 4.92 0.04
C GLY A 340 -10.04 5.82 0.74
N SER A 341 -10.08 7.11 0.43
CA SER A 341 -9.31 8.11 1.16
C SER A 341 -9.80 8.21 2.62
N LYS A 342 -8.92 8.60 3.52
CA LYS A 342 -9.24 8.73 4.96
C LYS A 342 -10.48 9.59 5.19
N GLY A 343 -10.63 10.69 4.43
CA GLY A 343 -11.78 11.59 4.52
C GLY A 343 -13.10 10.98 4.00
N ALA A 344 -13.06 9.94 3.17
CA ALA A 344 -14.25 9.20 2.73
C ALA A 344 -14.84 8.30 3.83
N LYS A 345 -14.11 8.12 4.95
CA LYS A 345 -14.55 7.42 6.16
C LYS A 345 -15.04 5.99 5.93
N VAL A 346 -14.56 5.32 4.88
CA VAL A 346 -14.95 3.93 4.59
C VAL A 346 -14.43 2.94 5.65
N SER A 347 -13.53 3.37 6.54
CA SER A 347 -13.16 2.62 7.74
C SER A 347 -14.35 2.31 8.66
N LEU A 348 -15.41 3.13 8.66
CA LEU A 348 -16.65 2.83 9.38
C LEU A 348 -17.34 1.57 8.85
N ILE A 349 -17.20 1.29 7.56
CA ILE A 349 -17.70 0.07 6.93
C ILE A 349 -16.86 -1.12 7.38
N VAL A 350 -15.53 -0.98 7.41
CA VAL A 350 -14.60 -2.01 7.93
C VAL A 350 -14.95 -2.37 9.38
N ASP A 351 -15.13 -1.36 10.24
CA ASP A 351 -15.50 -1.56 11.64
C ASP A 351 -16.86 -2.26 11.79
N ALA A 352 -17.81 -1.92 10.94
CA ALA A 352 -19.13 -2.55 10.93
C ALA A 352 -19.06 -4.01 10.46
N LEU A 353 -18.23 -4.31 9.45
CA LEU A 353 -17.99 -5.67 8.97
C LEU A 353 -17.36 -6.55 10.06
N ARG A 354 -16.34 -6.04 10.77
CA ARG A 354 -15.72 -6.75 11.90
C ARG A 354 -16.72 -7.09 12.99
N LYS A 355 -17.66 -6.17 13.29
CA LYS A 355 -18.73 -6.39 14.28
C LYS A 355 -19.80 -7.39 13.86
N MET A 356 -19.83 -7.81 12.60
CA MET A 356 -20.73 -8.88 12.15
C MET A 356 -20.24 -10.26 12.56
N GLY A 357 -18.94 -10.40 12.81
CA GLY A 357 -18.33 -11.67 13.18
C GLY A 357 -18.49 -12.01 14.66
N GLN A 358 -18.50 -13.31 14.97
CA GLN A 358 -18.46 -13.87 16.32
C GLN A 358 -17.04 -13.97 16.90
N GLY A 359 -16.05 -13.42 16.21
CA GLY A 359 -14.65 -13.34 16.55
C GLY A 359 -13.82 -13.11 15.30
N THR A 360 -12.87 -12.15 15.34
CA THR A 360 -11.87 -11.98 14.26
C THR A 360 -10.68 -12.86 14.56
N GLN A 361 -10.40 -13.85 13.70
CA GLN A 361 -9.10 -14.51 13.69
C GLN A 361 -8.28 -13.96 12.51
N PRO A 362 -7.00 -13.57 12.72
CA PRO A 362 -6.07 -13.38 11.61
C PRO A 362 -5.99 -14.69 10.82
N ILE A 363 -5.89 -14.61 9.50
CA ILE A 363 -5.63 -15.81 8.69
C ILE A 363 -4.21 -16.25 9.02
N GLU A 364 -4.06 -17.27 9.87
CA GLU A 364 -2.79 -17.95 10.06
C GLU A 364 -2.46 -18.64 8.74
N GLY A 365 -1.27 -18.31 8.19
CA GLY A 365 -0.73 -19.03 7.04
C GLY A 365 -0.70 -20.52 7.37
N SER A 366 -1.34 -21.33 6.55
CA SER A 366 -1.24 -22.80 6.65
C SER A 366 0.23 -23.22 6.63
N PRO A 367 0.62 -24.27 7.36
CA PRO A 367 1.99 -24.69 7.58
C PRO A 367 2.75 -25.04 6.29
#